data_4882020ea74f63df766eefd28e78bea7
#
_entry.id   4882020ea74f63df766eefd28e78bea7
#
_cell.length_a   1.000
_cell.length_b   1.000
_cell.length_c   1.000
_cell.angle_alpha   90.00
_cell.angle_beta   90.00
_cell.angle_gamma   90.00
#
_symmetry.space_group_name_H-M   'P 1'
#
loop_
_entity.id
_entity.type
_entity.pdbx_description
1 polymer ?
#
loop_
_entity_poly.entity_id
_entity_poly.type
_entity_poly.pdbx_seq_one_letter_code
_entity_poly.pdbx_strand_id
1 'polypeptide(L)'
;MSRSRTRRGALAASNVCVLAALLATASGCQVFQGPKTKFAVRPSAQEELADVRVLEQPFVLAVPEDAIVRVVGPTMTCTGTLIDDDLILTAHHCLVERGPYGEFSKHVIDPASVRIELGGDYFAWGEVGVRHIVAPPCGEGGGAGDISVLVLKRKLIGMSTMTPRLEAPPRVGEEAHPVGFGRCALSPDAIRRKGRDGGPIRALSAETLHMDASVCPGDSGGPVFAKGSREIIGVVSLSAMDHDETTRGPSVMARLDAYRLVFAHARLVADGLAPNELPPLECTPANLPPPPRR
;
A
#
# COMPACT_ATOMS: atom_id res chain seq x y z
N MET A 1 -72.22 -0.12 -46.65
CA MET A 1 -73.02 1.04 -46.22
C MET A 1 -72.12 1.93 -45.42
N SER A 2 -71.72 3.01 -46.03
CA SER A 2 -71.99 4.43 -45.79
C SER A 2 -71.22 4.96 -44.58
N ARG A 3 -70.53 6.06 -44.57
CA ARG A 3 -70.25 7.29 -45.36
C ARG A 3 -69.05 7.98 -44.65
N SER A 4 -68.08 8.34 -45.38
CA SER A 4 -67.57 9.68 -45.64
C SER A 4 -68.00 10.80 -44.67
N ARG A 5 -67.01 11.50 -44.13
CA ARG A 5 -67.02 12.99 -44.10
C ARG A 5 -65.62 13.54 -43.72
N THR A 6 -65.08 14.20 -44.65
CA THR A 6 -64.04 15.24 -44.62
C THR A 6 -64.28 16.32 -43.58
N ARG A 7 -63.21 16.79 -42.93
CA ARG A 7 -63.10 18.22 -42.60
C ARG A 7 -61.66 18.68 -42.64
N ARG A 8 -61.46 19.63 -43.50
CA ARG A 8 -60.27 20.52 -43.58
C ARG A 8 -60.27 21.45 -42.38
N GLY A 9 -59.03 21.83 -41.93
CA GLY A 9 -58.84 23.03 -41.13
C GLY A 9 -58.03 22.84 -39.91
N ALA A 10 -56.72 22.85 -40.06
CA ALA A 10 -55.77 23.23 -38.97
C ALA A 10 -54.33 23.33 -39.53
N LEU A 11 -54.11 24.23 -40.43
CA LEU A 11 -52.77 24.55 -40.98
C LEU A 11 -52.38 26.02 -40.71
N ALA A 12 -52.68 26.52 -39.51
CA ALA A 12 -52.32 27.89 -39.16
C ALA A 12 -51.71 28.02 -37.70
N ALA A 13 -51.66 26.96 -36.96
CA ALA A 13 -51.15 27.05 -35.53
C ALA A 13 -49.77 26.52 -35.33
N SER A 14 -49.14 25.90 -36.34
CA SER A 14 -47.81 25.23 -36.12
C SER A 14 -46.59 26.17 -36.22
N ASN A 15 -46.68 27.31 -36.85
CA ASN A 15 -45.54 28.18 -37.12
C ASN A 15 -45.20 29.17 -35.98
N VAL A 16 -46.15 29.43 -35.08
CA VAL A 16 -45.90 30.38 -33.97
C VAL A 16 -45.23 29.68 -32.80
N CYS A 17 -45.49 28.39 -32.57
CA CYS A 17 -44.85 27.63 -31.49
C CYS A 17 -43.39 27.29 -31.77
N VAL A 18 -42.98 27.13 -33.03
CA VAL A 18 -41.57 26.82 -33.37
C VAL A 18 -40.67 28.04 -33.19
N LEU A 19 -41.17 29.25 -33.47
CA LEU A 19 -40.38 30.48 -33.20
C LEU A 19 -40.24 30.78 -31.69
N ALA A 20 -41.25 30.46 -30.90
CA ALA A 20 -41.19 30.65 -29.44
C ALA A 20 -40.24 29.64 -28.76
N ALA A 21 -40.15 28.39 -29.28
CA ALA A 21 -39.23 27.38 -28.79
C ALA A 21 -37.76 27.69 -29.12
N LEU A 22 -37.48 28.31 -30.26
CA LEU A 22 -36.11 28.72 -30.64
C LEU A 22 -35.62 29.95 -29.89
N LEU A 23 -36.48 30.81 -29.39
CA LEU A 23 -36.10 31.93 -28.54
C LEU A 23 -35.88 31.52 -27.06
N ALA A 24 -36.52 30.46 -26.62
CA ALA A 24 -36.31 29.95 -25.24
C ALA A 24 -34.96 29.21 -25.06
N THR A 25 -34.41 28.62 -26.14
CA THR A 25 -33.12 27.93 -26.07
C THR A 25 -31.93 28.89 -26.09
N ALA A 26 -32.07 30.10 -26.58
CA ALA A 26 -31.00 31.11 -26.55
C ALA A 26 -30.83 31.77 -25.18
N SER A 27 -31.84 31.73 -24.31
CA SER A 27 -31.79 32.28 -22.97
C SER A 27 -31.20 31.29 -21.92
N GLY A 28 -31.15 30.01 -22.25
CA GLY A 28 -30.66 28.96 -21.34
C GLY A 28 -29.15 28.98 -21.11
N CYS A 29 -28.36 29.53 -22.00
CA CYS A 29 -26.92 29.63 -21.86
C CYS A 29 -26.43 30.77 -20.92
N GLN A 30 -27.29 31.69 -20.54
CA GLN A 30 -26.90 32.73 -19.60
C GLN A 30 -27.12 32.36 -18.13
N VAL A 31 -27.84 31.28 -17.85
CA VAL A 31 -28.10 30.87 -16.45
C VAL A 31 -26.89 30.16 -15.81
N PHE A 32 -25.89 29.71 -16.61
CA PHE A 32 -24.67 29.11 -16.13
C PHE A 32 -23.48 30.07 -15.93
N GLN A 33 -23.68 31.36 -16.21
CA GLN A 33 -22.81 32.35 -15.56
C GLN A 33 -23.39 32.56 -14.17
N GLY A 34 -23.07 31.61 -13.27
CA GLY A 34 -23.26 31.81 -11.86
C GLY A 34 -22.66 33.18 -11.46
N PRO A 35 -23.19 33.82 -10.43
CA PRO A 35 -22.64 35.09 -9.98
C PRO A 35 -21.14 34.88 -9.90
N LYS A 36 -20.38 35.73 -10.60
CA LYS A 36 -18.92 35.78 -10.41
C LYS A 36 -18.76 35.89 -8.93
N THR A 37 -18.44 34.77 -8.32
CA THR A 37 -18.34 34.68 -6.86
C THR A 37 -17.30 35.71 -6.50
N LYS A 38 -17.72 36.77 -5.86
CA LYS A 38 -16.83 37.81 -5.27
C LYS A 38 -15.92 37.21 -4.18
N PHE A 39 -15.84 35.85 -4.12
CA PHE A 39 -15.11 35.09 -3.14
C PHE A 39 -13.76 34.56 -3.64
N ALA A 40 -13.40 34.77 -4.88
CA ALA A 40 -12.01 34.65 -5.27
C ALA A 40 -11.31 35.99 -4.97
N VAL A 41 -11.24 36.36 -3.73
CA VAL A 41 -10.12 37.22 -3.27
C VAL A 41 -8.90 36.35 -3.50
N ARG A 42 -8.20 36.59 -4.62
CA ARG A 42 -6.87 36.01 -4.77
C ARG A 42 -6.06 36.56 -3.60
N PRO A 43 -5.43 35.70 -2.79
CA PRO A 43 -4.46 36.17 -1.81
C PRO A 43 -3.46 37.07 -2.52
N SER A 44 -3.00 38.11 -1.83
CA SER A 44 -1.95 38.93 -2.40
C SER A 44 -0.73 38.06 -2.71
N ALA A 45 0.06 38.41 -3.70
CA ALA A 45 1.25 37.62 -4.07
C ALA A 45 2.21 37.42 -2.87
N GLN A 46 2.12 38.28 -1.86
CA GLN A 46 2.86 38.17 -0.60
C GLN A 46 2.26 37.12 0.35
N GLU A 47 0.92 36.94 0.36
CA GLU A 47 0.25 35.89 1.12
C GLU A 47 0.45 34.54 0.46
N GLU A 48 0.45 34.47 -0.89
CA GLU A 48 0.80 33.26 -1.63
C GLU A 48 2.23 32.79 -1.35
N LEU A 49 3.18 33.72 -1.24
CA LEU A 49 4.57 33.43 -0.89
C LEU A 49 4.76 33.08 0.59
N ALA A 50 3.87 33.53 1.47
CA ALA A 50 3.95 33.26 2.91
C ALA A 50 3.38 31.92 3.31
N ASP A 51 2.46 31.31 2.53
CA ASP A 51 1.89 30.01 2.84
C ASP A 51 2.36 28.95 1.82
N VAL A 52 3.61 28.54 1.98
CA VAL A 52 4.24 27.49 1.18
C VAL A 52 3.40 26.20 1.17
N ARG A 53 2.66 25.92 2.25
CA ARG A 53 1.81 24.71 2.35
C ARG A 53 0.65 24.71 1.36
N VAL A 54 0.12 25.87 1.00
CA VAL A 54 -0.94 25.98 0.00
C VAL A 54 -0.42 25.70 -1.41
N LEU A 55 0.86 25.97 -1.66
CA LEU A 55 1.50 25.74 -2.95
C LEU A 55 2.04 24.29 -3.07
N GLU A 56 2.45 23.67 -1.96
CA GLU A 56 3.01 22.33 -1.96
C GLU A 56 1.95 21.23 -1.93
N GLN A 57 0.84 21.42 -1.23
CA GLN A 57 -0.18 20.40 -1.04
C GLN A 57 -0.81 19.84 -2.33
N PRO A 58 -1.10 20.61 -3.37
CA PRO A 58 -1.67 20.06 -4.60
C PRO A 58 -0.65 19.31 -5.49
N PHE A 59 0.65 19.48 -5.24
CA PHE A 59 1.70 18.94 -6.11
C PHE A 59 2.46 17.76 -5.49
N VAL A 60 2.32 17.51 -4.20
CA VAL A 60 2.93 16.38 -3.50
C VAL A 60 1.87 15.35 -3.20
N LEU A 61 1.28 14.75 -4.25
CA LEU A 61 0.26 13.72 -4.11
C LEU A 61 0.82 12.38 -3.63
N ALA A 62 2.11 12.12 -3.85
CA ALA A 62 2.77 10.93 -3.37
C ALA A 62 4.26 11.23 -3.12
N VAL A 63 4.66 11.30 -1.88
CA VAL A 63 6.07 11.26 -1.52
C VAL A 63 6.56 9.80 -1.58
N PRO A 64 7.85 9.55 -1.79
CA PRO A 64 8.38 8.20 -1.87
C PRO A 64 8.01 7.33 -0.67
N GLU A 65 7.92 7.92 0.51
CA GLU A 65 7.56 7.25 1.75
C GLU A 65 6.11 6.76 1.77
N ASP A 66 5.22 7.29 0.92
CA ASP A 66 3.84 6.81 0.79
C ASP A 66 3.73 5.41 0.19
N ALA A 67 4.83 4.88 -0.36
CA ALA A 67 4.95 3.47 -0.68
C ALA A 67 4.84 2.57 0.57
N ILE A 68 5.11 3.10 1.77
CA ILE A 68 4.98 2.35 3.02
C ILE A 68 3.57 2.57 3.56
N VAL A 69 2.80 1.49 3.66
CA VAL A 69 1.35 1.48 3.88
C VAL A 69 0.97 0.67 5.12
N ARG A 70 -0.24 0.85 5.62
CA ARG A 70 -0.79 -0.03 6.65
C ARG A 70 -1.51 -1.21 6.02
N VAL A 71 -1.22 -2.40 6.51
CA VAL A 71 -1.93 -3.64 6.18
C VAL A 71 -2.88 -3.93 7.32
N VAL A 72 -4.18 -3.81 7.07
CA VAL A 72 -5.21 -3.97 8.10
C VAL A 72 -5.99 -5.24 7.83
N GLY A 73 -5.79 -6.22 8.71
CA GLY A 73 -6.52 -7.47 8.74
C GLY A 73 -7.60 -7.49 9.82
N PRO A 74 -8.33 -8.59 9.96
CA PRO A 74 -9.42 -8.72 10.93
C PRO A 74 -8.98 -8.59 12.40
N THR A 75 -7.77 -9.05 12.72
CA THR A 75 -7.26 -9.20 14.09
C THR A 75 -6.03 -8.36 14.39
N MET A 76 -5.38 -7.82 13.38
CA MET A 76 -4.15 -7.05 13.56
C MET A 76 -3.91 -6.03 12.45
N THR A 77 -3.11 -5.05 12.78
CA THR A 77 -2.57 -4.07 11.83
C THR A 77 -1.08 -4.24 11.75
N CYS A 78 -0.58 -4.31 10.54
CA CYS A 78 0.82 -4.45 10.18
C CYS A 78 1.26 -3.33 9.24
N THR A 79 2.51 -3.36 8.87
CA THR A 79 3.09 -2.50 7.84
C THR A 79 3.28 -3.30 6.55
N GLY A 80 3.18 -2.63 5.42
CA GLY A 80 3.52 -3.18 4.10
C GLY A 80 4.23 -2.15 3.25
N THR A 81 4.71 -2.58 2.09
CA THR A 81 5.44 -1.70 1.16
C THR A 81 4.99 -1.95 -0.27
N LEU A 82 4.59 -0.90 -0.96
CA LEU A 82 4.29 -0.94 -2.40
C LEU A 82 5.59 -1.18 -3.17
N ILE A 83 5.71 -2.35 -3.79
CA ILE A 83 6.89 -2.78 -4.56
C ILE A 83 6.64 -2.76 -6.08
N ASP A 84 5.38 -2.70 -6.47
CA ASP A 84 4.91 -2.45 -7.82
C ASP A 84 3.53 -1.77 -7.72
N ASP A 85 2.98 -1.26 -8.80
CA ASP A 85 1.70 -0.51 -8.80
C ASP A 85 0.50 -1.33 -8.27
N ASP A 86 0.60 -2.64 -8.19
CA ASP A 86 -0.43 -3.56 -7.69
C ASP A 86 0.10 -4.64 -6.72
N LEU A 87 1.34 -4.50 -6.21
CA LEU A 87 1.96 -5.45 -5.30
C LEU A 87 2.41 -4.81 -3.98
N ILE A 88 1.97 -5.37 -2.86
CA ILE A 88 2.41 -4.98 -1.51
C ILE A 88 3.21 -6.12 -0.87
N LEU A 89 4.44 -5.82 -0.48
CA LEU A 89 5.27 -6.69 0.36
C LEU A 89 4.89 -6.51 1.83
N THR A 90 4.77 -7.62 2.58
CA THR A 90 4.52 -7.63 4.03
C THR A 90 4.99 -8.95 4.65
N ALA A 91 4.80 -9.14 5.96
CA ALA A 91 5.09 -10.39 6.66
C ALA A 91 3.93 -11.39 6.52
N HIS A 92 4.25 -12.69 6.50
CA HIS A 92 3.25 -13.75 6.39
C HIS A 92 2.40 -13.85 7.66
N HIS A 93 3.00 -13.74 8.83
CA HIS A 93 2.29 -13.80 10.12
C HIS A 93 1.19 -12.73 10.26
N CYS A 94 1.25 -11.66 9.48
CA CYS A 94 0.21 -10.63 9.43
C CYS A 94 -1.08 -11.09 8.76
N LEU A 95 -1.03 -12.19 8.01
CA LEU A 95 -2.06 -12.66 7.09
C LEU A 95 -2.59 -14.04 7.43
N VAL A 96 -2.34 -14.52 8.65
CA VAL A 96 -2.86 -15.80 9.13
C VAL A 96 -3.91 -15.60 10.21
N GLU A 97 -4.79 -16.58 10.34
CA GLU A 97 -5.77 -16.60 11.42
C GLU A 97 -5.08 -16.68 12.79
N ARG A 98 -5.74 -16.15 13.79
CA ARG A 98 -5.33 -16.29 15.19
C ARG A 98 -6.24 -17.26 15.90
N GLY A 99 -5.65 -18.16 16.66
CA GLY A 99 -6.39 -19.01 17.59
C GLY A 99 -6.87 -18.24 18.82
N PRO A 100 -7.66 -18.91 19.67
CA PRO A 100 -8.33 -18.27 20.81
C PRO A 100 -7.37 -17.69 21.87
N TYR A 101 -6.13 -18.13 21.89
CA TYR A 101 -5.07 -17.62 22.79
C TYR A 101 -4.08 -16.69 22.08
N GLY A 102 -4.41 -16.28 20.82
CA GLY A 102 -3.56 -15.39 20.03
C GLY A 102 -2.43 -16.09 19.27
N GLU A 103 -2.37 -17.43 19.32
CA GLU A 103 -1.39 -18.21 18.56
C GLU A 103 -1.65 -18.10 17.03
N PHE A 104 -0.58 -18.16 16.28
CA PHE A 104 -0.66 -18.14 14.81
C PHE A 104 -1.12 -19.49 14.28
N SER A 105 -2.10 -19.49 13.40
CA SER A 105 -2.52 -20.69 12.68
C SER A 105 -1.77 -20.82 11.35
N LYS A 106 -1.89 -21.99 10.70
CA LYS A 106 -1.38 -22.18 9.33
C LYS A 106 -2.36 -21.71 8.25
N HIS A 107 -3.54 -21.26 8.65
CA HIS A 107 -4.58 -20.84 7.72
C HIS A 107 -4.40 -19.37 7.38
N VAL A 108 -4.21 -19.11 6.11
CA VAL A 108 -4.17 -17.75 5.58
C VAL A 108 -5.59 -17.17 5.60
N ILE A 109 -5.74 -15.94 6.05
CA ILE A 109 -7.03 -15.24 6.08
C ILE A 109 -7.56 -15.00 4.66
N ASP A 110 -8.88 -14.79 4.55
CA ASP A 110 -9.48 -14.40 3.28
C ASP A 110 -8.89 -13.07 2.79
N PRO A 111 -8.30 -13.01 1.58
CA PRO A 111 -7.81 -11.76 1.00
C PRO A 111 -8.85 -10.63 1.01
N ALA A 112 -10.14 -10.95 0.88
CA ALA A 112 -11.22 -9.97 0.91
C ALA A 112 -11.37 -9.27 2.27
N SER A 113 -10.85 -9.86 3.35
CA SER A 113 -10.85 -9.29 4.70
C SER A 113 -9.68 -8.34 4.96
N VAL A 114 -8.72 -8.25 4.02
CA VAL A 114 -7.54 -7.39 4.13
C VAL A 114 -7.75 -6.12 3.34
N ARG A 115 -7.44 -4.99 3.95
CA ARG A 115 -7.38 -3.69 3.27
C ARG A 115 -6.03 -3.04 3.48
N ILE A 116 -5.61 -2.30 2.47
CA ILE A 116 -4.40 -1.50 2.49
C ILE A 116 -4.81 -0.05 2.67
N GLU A 117 -4.36 0.58 3.73
CA GLU A 117 -4.59 1.98 4.00
C GLU A 117 -3.39 2.81 3.54
N LEU A 118 -3.66 3.81 2.70
CA LEU A 118 -2.69 4.71 2.10
C LEU A 118 -2.58 5.98 2.94
N GLY A 119 -1.35 6.42 3.17
CA GLY A 119 -1.08 7.60 3.98
C GLY A 119 -0.07 7.32 5.09
N GLY A 120 0.68 8.35 5.50
CA GLY A 120 1.79 8.20 6.44
C GLY A 120 1.47 8.56 7.89
N ASP A 121 0.33 9.19 8.12
CA ASP A 121 -0.03 9.77 9.40
C ASP A 121 -1.36 9.24 9.95
N TYR A 122 -2.01 10.00 10.81
CA TYR A 122 -3.17 9.61 11.60
C TYR A 122 -4.34 9.04 10.80
N PHE A 123 -4.58 9.59 9.62
CA PHE A 123 -5.70 9.18 8.77
C PHE A 123 -5.22 8.68 7.42
N ALA A 124 -5.79 7.57 6.98
CA ALA A 124 -5.64 7.12 5.62
C ALA A 124 -6.36 8.10 4.68
N TRP A 125 -5.69 8.54 3.62
CA TRP A 125 -6.31 9.34 2.56
C TRP A 125 -6.87 8.47 1.44
N GLY A 126 -6.59 7.18 1.45
CA GLY A 126 -7.10 6.20 0.50
C GLY A 126 -7.07 4.79 1.04
N GLU A 127 -7.82 3.91 0.38
CA GLU A 127 -7.90 2.50 0.72
C GLU A 127 -8.00 1.66 -0.55
N VAL A 128 -7.39 0.48 -0.53
CA VAL A 128 -7.51 -0.52 -1.59
C VAL A 128 -7.60 -1.92 -0.99
N GLY A 129 -8.48 -2.76 -1.58
CA GLY A 129 -8.64 -4.16 -1.18
C GLY A 129 -7.58 -5.07 -1.82
N VAL A 130 -7.41 -6.23 -1.22
CA VAL A 130 -6.53 -7.30 -1.68
C VAL A 130 -7.33 -8.33 -2.48
N ARG A 131 -6.74 -8.81 -3.59
CA ARG A 131 -7.30 -9.85 -4.45
C ARG A 131 -6.72 -11.23 -4.13
N HIS A 132 -5.40 -11.31 -3.94
CA HIS A 132 -4.69 -12.55 -3.62
C HIS A 132 -3.57 -12.30 -2.61
N ILE A 133 -3.27 -13.33 -1.83
CA ILE A 133 -2.12 -13.42 -0.94
C ILE A 133 -1.18 -14.48 -1.51
N VAL A 134 0.07 -14.14 -1.76
CA VAL A 134 1.11 -15.05 -2.24
C VAL A 134 2.17 -15.16 -1.17
N ALA A 135 2.30 -16.34 -0.57
CA ALA A 135 3.23 -16.61 0.52
C ALA A 135 3.75 -18.06 0.42
N PRO A 136 4.92 -18.37 0.97
CA PRO A 136 5.34 -19.77 1.17
C PRO A 136 4.42 -20.43 2.22
N PRO A 137 4.33 -21.76 2.26
CA PRO A 137 3.49 -22.48 3.21
C PRO A 137 4.10 -22.56 4.63
N CYS A 138 4.93 -21.60 5.00
CA CYS A 138 5.65 -21.50 6.28
C CYS A 138 5.84 -20.01 6.65
N GLY A 139 6.41 -19.75 7.84
CA GLY A 139 6.64 -18.39 8.31
C GLY A 139 5.43 -17.75 9.00
N GLU A 140 4.36 -18.50 9.19
CA GLU A 140 3.16 -18.06 9.87
C GLU A 140 3.43 -17.61 11.32
N GLY A 141 4.42 -18.19 11.96
CA GLY A 141 4.86 -17.84 13.32
C GLY A 141 5.99 -16.80 13.37
N GLY A 142 6.37 -16.25 12.22
CA GLY A 142 7.51 -15.33 12.10
C GLY A 142 8.83 -16.06 11.82
N GLY A 143 9.89 -15.29 11.53
CA GLY A 143 11.25 -15.80 11.25
C GLY A 143 11.43 -16.26 9.81
N ALA A 144 11.90 -17.50 9.62
CA ALA A 144 12.12 -18.10 8.32
C ALA A 144 10.80 -18.25 7.56
N GLY A 145 10.75 -17.81 6.29
CA GLY A 145 9.53 -17.86 5.46
C GLY A 145 8.50 -16.79 5.77
N ASP A 146 8.74 -15.92 6.73
CA ASP A 146 7.78 -14.88 7.12
C ASP A 146 7.76 -13.70 6.13
N ILE A 147 7.31 -14.01 4.92
CA ILE A 147 7.20 -13.08 3.82
C ILE A 147 5.92 -13.34 3.01
N SER A 148 5.24 -12.31 2.60
CA SER A 148 4.08 -12.36 1.70
C SER A 148 4.08 -11.21 0.74
N VAL A 149 3.53 -11.44 -0.46
CA VAL A 149 3.19 -10.38 -1.40
C VAL A 149 1.68 -10.41 -1.65
N LEU A 150 1.05 -9.29 -1.41
CA LEU A 150 -0.37 -9.07 -1.65
C LEU A 150 -0.57 -8.54 -3.06
N VAL A 151 -1.50 -9.13 -3.80
CA VAL A 151 -1.95 -8.63 -5.10
C VAL A 151 -3.19 -7.77 -4.87
N LEU A 152 -3.13 -6.51 -5.26
CA LEU A 152 -4.22 -5.56 -5.07
C LEU A 152 -5.37 -5.78 -6.05
N LYS A 153 -6.57 -5.32 -5.69
CA LYS A 153 -7.74 -5.33 -6.57
C LYS A 153 -7.63 -4.33 -7.72
N ARG A 154 -6.79 -3.30 -7.58
CA ARG A 154 -6.55 -2.26 -8.59
C ARG A 154 -5.13 -1.72 -8.47
N LYS A 155 -4.61 -1.21 -9.57
CA LYS A 155 -3.31 -0.52 -9.61
C LYS A 155 -3.36 0.84 -8.95
N LEU A 156 -2.29 1.20 -8.27
CA LEU A 156 -2.09 2.49 -7.60
C LEU A 156 -1.19 3.38 -8.48
N ILE A 157 -1.77 3.85 -9.58
CA ILE A 157 -1.04 4.66 -10.56
C ILE A 157 -0.61 6.00 -9.96
N GLY A 158 0.65 6.35 -10.14
CA GLY A 158 1.24 7.60 -9.65
C GLY A 158 1.80 7.53 -8.23
N MET A 159 1.65 6.38 -7.55
CA MET A 159 2.34 6.12 -6.29
C MET A 159 3.81 5.74 -6.55
N SER A 160 4.70 6.16 -5.66
CA SER A 160 6.07 5.67 -5.65
C SER A 160 6.11 4.19 -5.23
N THR A 161 7.08 3.46 -5.75
CA THR A 161 7.35 2.07 -5.35
C THR A 161 8.76 1.96 -4.79
N MET A 162 9.00 0.94 -3.97
CA MET A 162 10.31 0.62 -3.41
C MET A 162 10.83 -0.67 -4.03
N THR A 163 12.14 -0.75 -4.21
CA THR A 163 12.77 -1.88 -4.91
C THR A 163 13.23 -2.96 -3.93
N PRO A 164 12.70 -4.19 -3.99
CA PRO A 164 13.25 -5.33 -3.27
C PRO A 164 14.61 -5.72 -3.84
N ARG A 165 15.63 -5.91 -2.97
CA ARG A 165 16.93 -6.44 -3.36
C ARG A 165 16.88 -7.96 -3.37
N LEU A 166 16.66 -8.55 -4.55
CA LEU A 166 16.49 -10.00 -4.71
C LEU A 166 17.75 -10.72 -5.19
N GLU A 167 18.65 -10.03 -5.91
CA GLU A 167 19.79 -10.66 -6.58
C GLU A 167 21.05 -10.71 -5.71
N ALA A 168 21.14 -9.84 -4.71
CA ALA A 168 22.31 -9.75 -3.84
C ALA A 168 21.93 -9.94 -2.38
N PRO A 169 22.46 -10.95 -1.68
CA PRO A 169 22.21 -11.14 -0.27
C PRO A 169 22.71 -9.93 0.55
N PRO A 170 22.05 -9.60 1.66
CA PRO A 170 22.58 -8.66 2.63
C PRO A 170 23.89 -9.19 3.22
N ARG A 171 24.68 -8.32 3.86
CA ARG A 171 26.00 -8.67 4.40
C ARG A 171 26.05 -8.39 5.90
N VAL A 172 26.75 -9.23 6.65
CA VAL A 172 27.08 -8.93 8.06
C VAL A 172 27.89 -7.63 8.11
N GLY A 173 27.51 -6.73 9.00
CA GLY A 173 28.06 -5.38 9.12
C GLY A 173 27.40 -4.33 8.20
N GLU A 174 26.55 -4.73 7.26
CA GLU A 174 25.77 -3.77 6.50
C GLU A 174 24.79 -3.03 7.41
N GLU A 175 24.82 -1.70 7.36
CA GLU A 175 23.93 -0.85 8.14
C GLU A 175 22.52 -0.88 7.53
N ALA A 176 21.52 -1.06 8.40
CA ALA A 176 20.12 -1.14 7.98
C ALA A 176 19.19 -0.47 8.99
N HIS A 177 18.00 -0.08 8.54
CA HIS A 177 16.97 0.52 9.39
C HIS A 177 15.57 0.08 8.95
N PRO A 178 14.71 -0.30 9.88
CA PRO A 178 13.31 -0.58 9.62
C PRO A 178 12.48 0.70 9.53
N VAL A 179 11.34 0.62 8.83
CA VAL A 179 10.31 1.67 8.83
C VAL A 179 8.93 1.00 8.99
N GLY A 180 8.05 1.61 9.78
CA GLY A 180 6.72 1.04 9.94
C GLY A 180 5.72 1.93 10.66
N PHE A 181 4.55 1.35 10.92
CA PHE A 181 3.44 1.97 11.64
C PHE A 181 3.28 1.45 13.07
N GLY A 182 4.33 0.82 13.60
CA GLY A 182 4.30 0.29 14.96
C GLY A 182 4.11 1.37 16.00
N ARG A 183 3.44 1.00 17.08
CA ARG A 183 3.26 1.84 18.26
C ARG A 183 3.81 1.12 19.49
N CYS A 184 4.81 1.68 20.10
CA CYS A 184 5.34 1.22 21.38
C CYS A 184 4.36 1.57 22.51
N ALA A 185 4.36 0.76 23.56
CA ALA A 185 3.38 0.92 24.67
C ALA A 185 3.47 2.27 25.37
N LEU A 186 4.66 2.83 25.47
CA LEU A 186 4.91 4.13 26.12
C LEU A 186 4.93 5.31 25.14
N SER A 187 4.63 5.09 23.85
CA SER A 187 4.59 6.19 22.89
C SER A 187 3.39 7.10 23.14
N PRO A 188 3.59 8.42 23.30
CA PRO A 188 2.51 9.39 23.40
C PRO A 188 1.85 9.62 22.04
N ASP A 189 2.50 9.22 20.97
CA ASP A 189 2.06 9.50 19.61
C ASP A 189 0.95 8.53 19.16
N ALA A 190 0.12 9.01 18.24
CA ALA A 190 -0.81 8.16 17.50
C ALA A 190 -0.05 7.26 16.49
N ILE A 191 -0.76 6.32 15.89
CA ILE A 191 -0.20 5.45 14.85
C ILE A 191 0.17 6.30 13.64
N ARG A 192 1.45 6.34 13.32
CA ARG A 192 2.00 7.02 12.14
C ARG A 192 3.23 6.28 11.61
N ARG A 193 3.57 6.50 10.36
CA ARG A 193 4.79 5.98 9.76
C ARG A 193 6.02 6.60 10.42
N LYS A 194 6.92 5.74 10.91
CA LYS A 194 8.16 6.16 11.56
C LYS A 194 9.33 5.32 11.07
N GLY A 195 10.49 5.97 10.85
CA GLY A 195 11.77 5.27 10.81
C GLY A 195 12.13 4.76 12.21
N ARG A 196 12.66 3.54 12.26
CA ARG A 196 13.12 2.92 13.49
C ARG A 196 14.63 2.97 13.58
N ASP A 197 15.15 3.14 14.80
CA ASP A 197 16.57 3.01 15.02
C ASP A 197 17.00 1.60 14.66
N GLY A 198 17.95 1.51 13.75
CA GLY A 198 18.55 0.27 13.29
C GLY A 198 20.04 0.24 13.61
N GLY A 199 20.77 -0.56 12.87
CA GLY A 199 22.23 -0.69 13.03
C GLY A 199 22.81 -1.72 12.08
N PRO A 200 24.02 -2.19 12.34
CA PRO A 200 24.64 -3.20 11.51
C PRO A 200 23.93 -4.55 11.65
N ILE A 201 23.82 -5.26 10.55
CA ILE A 201 23.40 -6.66 10.52
C ILE A 201 24.43 -7.47 11.32
N ARG A 202 24.02 -8.13 12.38
CA ARG A 202 24.89 -8.88 13.28
C ARG A 202 25.14 -10.31 12.82
N ALA A 203 24.10 -10.93 12.23
CA ALA A 203 24.18 -12.30 11.75
C ALA A 203 23.22 -12.53 10.60
N LEU A 204 23.52 -13.54 9.80
CA LEU A 204 22.69 -14.01 8.71
C LEU A 204 22.48 -15.52 8.82
N SER A 205 21.25 -15.97 8.61
CA SER A 205 20.95 -17.36 8.27
C SER A 205 20.66 -17.48 6.75
N ALA A 206 20.27 -18.67 6.32
CA ALA A 206 19.80 -18.86 4.95
C ALA A 206 18.58 -17.97 4.61
N GLU A 207 17.74 -17.66 5.59
CA GLU A 207 16.40 -17.10 5.39
C GLU A 207 16.16 -15.81 6.17
N THR A 208 16.99 -15.50 7.17
CA THR A 208 16.80 -14.36 8.05
C THR A 208 18.07 -13.54 8.19
N LEU A 209 17.89 -12.26 8.51
CA LEU A 209 18.94 -11.39 9.02
C LEU A 209 18.60 -10.98 10.46
N HIS A 210 19.63 -10.82 11.28
CA HIS A 210 19.53 -10.44 12.67
C HIS A 210 20.23 -9.12 12.90
N MET A 211 19.54 -8.21 13.57
CA MET A 211 20.06 -6.88 13.93
C MET A 211 19.38 -6.39 15.21
N ASP A 212 19.95 -5.37 15.84
CA ASP A 212 19.23 -4.67 16.90
C ASP A 212 18.45 -3.50 16.29
N ALA A 213 17.18 -3.42 16.60
CA ALA A 213 16.30 -2.36 16.14
C ALA A 213 15.24 -1.99 17.18
N SER A 214 14.73 -0.75 17.12
CA SER A 214 13.69 -0.25 18.01
C SER A 214 12.28 -0.48 17.43
N VAL A 215 11.99 -1.73 17.04
CA VAL A 215 10.68 -2.07 16.42
C VAL A 215 9.62 -2.35 17.49
N CYS A 216 8.37 -2.01 17.16
CA CYS A 216 7.22 -2.11 18.05
C CYS A 216 6.07 -2.86 17.36
N PRO A 217 5.02 -3.29 18.11
CA PRO A 217 3.84 -3.91 17.53
C PRO A 217 3.22 -3.04 16.43
N GLY A 218 3.03 -3.63 15.23
CA GLY A 218 2.57 -2.94 14.03
C GLY A 218 3.67 -2.61 13.02
N ASP A 219 4.97 -2.68 13.39
CA ASP A 219 6.08 -2.60 12.43
C ASP A 219 6.26 -3.91 11.64
N SER A 220 5.66 -5.02 12.10
CA SER A 220 5.63 -6.29 11.38
C SER A 220 5.25 -6.09 9.92
N GLY A 221 6.01 -6.70 9.00
CA GLY A 221 5.81 -6.54 7.56
C GLY A 221 6.40 -5.27 6.96
N GLY A 222 6.91 -4.36 7.80
CA GLY A 222 7.57 -3.14 7.36
C GLY A 222 8.91 -3.43 6.67
N PRO A 223 9.33 -2.55 5.75
CA PRO A 223 10.58 -2.70 5.04
C PRO A 223 11.78 -2.47 5.96
N VAL A 224 12.84 -3.21 5.69
CA VAL A 224 14.18 -2.95 6.24
C VAL A 224 15.05 -2.47 5.09
N PHE A 225 15.44 -1.20 5.14
CA PHE A 225 16.25 -0.57 4.11
C PHE A 225 17.74 -0.71 4.40
N ALA A 226 18.54 -0.93 3.35
CA ALA A 226 19.97 -0.70 3.42
C ALA A 226 20.25 0.80 3.62
N LYS A 227 21.15 1.17 4.51
CA LYS A 227 21.47 2.57 4.82
C LYS A 227 21.94 3.34 3.58
N GLY A 228 21.35 4.51 3.39
CA GLY A 228 21.66 5.36 2.23
C GLY A 228 21.06 4.89 0.91
N SER A 229 20.20 3.88 0.94
CA SER A 229 19.50 3.31 -0.20
C SER A 229 18.00 3.23 0.08
N ARG A 230 17.21 3.12 -0.99
CA ARG A 230 15.78 2.76 -0.93
C ARG A 230 15.54 1.28 -1.26
N GLU A 231 16.60 0.49 -1.30
CA GLU A 231 16.47 -0.95 -1.51
C GLU A 231 16.03 -1.63 -0.22
N ILE A 232 15.00 -2.46 -0.35
CA ILE A 232 14.50 -3.29 0.75
C ILE A 232 15.34 -4.57 0.78
N ILE A 233 15.96 -4.86 1.92
CA ILE A 233 16.78 -6.07 2.12
C ILE A 233 16.10 -7.13 2.97
N GLY A 234 15.05 -6.76 3.67
CA GLY A 234 14.29 -7.64 4.54
C GLY A 234 12.96 -7.04 4.96
N VAL A 235 12.16 -7.84 5.64
CA VAL A 235 10.87 -7.50 6.22
C VAL A 235 10.91 -7.73 7.71
N VAL A 236 10.40 -6.79 8.50
CA VAL A 236 10.29 -6.93 9.96
C VAL A 236 9.41 -8.12 10.31
N SER A 237 9.96 -9.05 11.08
CA SER A 237 9.30 -10.32 11.44
C SER A 237 9.12 -10.48 12.94
N LEU A 238 10.20 -10.66 13.69
CA LEU A 238 10.18 -10.87 15.12
C LEU A 238 11.07 -9.88 15.83
N SER A 239 10.72 -9.52 17.06
CA SER A 239 11.60 -8.72 17.92
C SER A 239 11.37 -9.07 19.38
N ALA A 240 12.44 -8.98 20.17
CA ALA A 240 12.34 -8.78 21.60
C ALA A 240 11.91 -7.32 21.79
N MET A 241 10.59 -7.11 21.81
CA MET A 241 10.00 -5.78 21.88
C MET A 241 10.29 -5.15 23.24
N ASP A 242 10.88 -3.96 23.20
CA ASP A 242 10.87 -3.07 24.34
C ASP A 242 9.66 -2.13 24.25
N HIS A 243 9.27 -1.59 25.39
CA HIS A 243 8.12 -0.66 25.46
C HIS A 243 8.47 0.74 24.96
N ASP A 244 9.74 0.99 24.71
CA ASP A 244 10.32 2.30 24.36
C ASP A 244 10.74 2.34 22.88
N GLU A 245 10.43 3.44 22.21
CA GLU A 245 10.80 3.70 20.80
C GLU A 245 12.32 3.92 20.60
N THR A 246 13.05 4.21 21.65
CA THR A 246 14.47 4.56 21.60
C THR A 246 15.39 3.37 21.89
N THR A 247 14.86 2.32 22.53
CA THR A 247 15.65 1.15 22.88
C THR A 247 15.68 0.13 21.75
N ARG A 248 16.87 -0.25 21.31
CA ARG A 248 17.08 -1.30 20.31
C ARG A 248 17.17 -2.65 20.98
N GLY A 249 16.32 -3.59 20.56
CA GLY A 249 16.36 -4.98 20.97
C GLY A 249 16.71 -5.94 19.83
N PRO A 250 17.12 -7.17 20.16
CA PRO A 250 17.35 -8.22 19.17
C PRO A 250 16.13 -8.42 18.29
N SER A 251 16.32 -8.30 16.99
CA SER A 251 15.25 -8.36 16.01
C SER A 251 15.64 -9.27 14.86
N VAL A 252 14.65 -10.00 14.34
CA VAL A 252 14.77 -10.93 13.21
C VAL A 252 13.94 -10.42 12.07
N MET A 253 14.55 -10.34 10.89
CA MET A 253 13.90 -9.91 9.67
C MET A 253 13.95 -11.06 8.64
N ALA A 254 12.87 -11.28 7.91
CA ALA A 254 12.87 -12.22 6.80
C ALA A 254 13.67 -11.64 5.63
N ARG A 255 14.58 -12.41 5.02
CA ARG A 255 15.38 -12.00 3.87
C ARG A 255 14.59 -12.13 2.58
N LEU A 256 14.67 -11.13 1.72
CA LEU A 256 13.92 -11.13 0.45
C LEU A 256 14.57 -12.01 -0.61
N ASP A 257 15.89 -11.97 -0.69
CA ASP A 257 16.67 -12.73 -1.68
C ASP A 257 16.53 -14.26 -1.52
N ALA A 258 16.17 -14.73 -0.32
CA ALA A 258 15.88 -16.13 -0.03
C ALA A 258 14.57 -16.62 -0.67
N TYR A 259 13.61 -15.72 -0.91
CA TYR A 259 12.25 -16.05 -1.35
C TYR A 259 11.86 -15.40 -2.69
N ARG A 260 12.79 -15.31 -3.63
CA ARG A 260 12.58 -14.68 -4.96
C ARG A 260 11.35 -15.20 -5.69
N LEU A 261 11.03 -16.50 -5.54
CA LEU A 261 9.88 -17.10 -6.20
C LEU A 261 8.53 -16.51 -5.74
N VAL A 262 8.44 -16.04 -4.49
CA VAL A 262 7.24 -15.36 -3.99
C VAL A 262 6.94 -14.11 -4.84
N PHE A 263 7.97 -13.33 -5.16
CA PHE A 263 7.83 -12.12 -5.99
C PHE A 263 7.46 -12.46 -7.44
N ALA A 264 8.12 -13.48 -8.01
CA ALA A 264 7.82 -13.93 -9.37
C ALA A 264 6.36 -14.46 -9.47
N HIS A 265 5.93 -15.28 -8.51
CA HIS A 265 4.55 -15.77 -8.47
C HIS A 265 3.54 -14.64 -8.28
N ALA A 266 3.82 -13.69 -7.38
CA ALA A 266 2.93 -12.55 -7.17
C ALA A 266 2.75 -11.74 -8.45
N ARG A 267 3.81 -11.52 -9.23
CA ARG A 267 3.72 -10.82 -10.52
C ARG A 267 2.86 -11.61 -11.52
N LEU A 268 3.08 -12.91 -11.67
CA LEU A 268 2.26 -13.75 -12.55
C LEU A 268 0.78 -13.76 -12.15
N VAL A 269 0.49 -13.83 -10.84
CA VAL A 269 -0.89 -13.74 -10.33
C VAL A 269 -1.50 -12.36 -10.59
N ALA A 270 -0.72 -11.30 -10.45
CA ALA A 270 -1.18 -9.96 -10.76
C ALA A 270 -1.49 -9.78 -12.26
N ASP A 271 -0.72 -10.44 -13.11
CA ASP A 271 -0.91 -10.46 -14.56
C ASP A 271 -2.08 -11.37 -15.01
N GLY A 272 -2.73 -12.06 -14.07
CA GLY A 272 -3.97 -12.81 -14.31
C GLY A 272 -3.84 -14.33 -14.29
N LEU A 273 -2.64 -14.88 -14.01
CA LEU A 273 -2.50 -16.33 -13.84
C LEU A 273 -3.17 -16.77 -12.53
N ALA A 274 -3.92 -17.87 -12.56
CA ALA A 274 -4.55 -18.36 -11.35
C ALA A 274 -3.50 -18.98 -10.40
N PRO A 275 -3.58 -18.74 -9.08
CA PRO A 275 -2.57 -19.24 -8.13
C PRO A 275 -2.37 -20.77 -8.18
N ASN A 276 -3.41 -21.54 -8.51
CA ASN A 276 -3.36 -23.00 -8.63
C ASN A 276 -2.71 -23.50 -9.94
N GLU A 277 -2.40 -22.63 -10.87
CA GLU A 277 -1.66 -22.94 -12.10
C GLU A 277 -0.14 -22.82 -11.90
N LEU A 278 0.27 -22.22 -10.78
CA LEU A 278 1.67 -22.07 -10.42
C LEU A 278 2.17 -23.30 -9.64
N PRO A 279 3.46 -23.64 -9.77
CA PRO A 279 4.06 -24.65 -8.90
C PRO A 279 3.97 -24.19 -7.45
N PRO A 280 3.82 -25.13 -6.48
CA PRO A 280 3.75 -24.74 -5.07
C PRO A 280 5.04 -24.04 -4.63
N LEU A 281 4.89 -23.01 -3.81
CA LEU A 281 6.01 -22.39 -3.12
C LEU A 281 6.49 -23.35 -2.01
N GLU A 282 7.80 -23.41 -1.83
CA GLU A 282 8.44 -24.26 -0.81
C GLU A 282 8.90 -23.39 0.38
N CYS A 283 9.05 -24.05 1.53
CA CYS A 283 9.61 -23.42 2.74
C CYS A 283 11.12 -23.31 2.70
N THR A 284 11.78 -24.08 1.85
CA THR A 284 13.24 -24.00 1.69
C THR A 284 13.59 -22.90 0.70
N PRO A 285 14.64 -22.11 0.99
CA PRO A 285 15.15 -21.12 0.03
C PRO A 285 15.39 -21.82 -1.31
N ALA A 286 14.77 -21.33 -2.38
CA ALA A 286 15.07 -21.81 -3.72
C ALA A 286 16.57 -21.64 -3.95
N ASN A 287 17.28 -22.74 -4.24
CA ASN A 287 18.72 -22.85 -4.47
C ASN A 287 19.44 -21.53 -4.78
N LEU A 288 19.78 -20.80 -3.73
CA LEU A 288 20.68 -19.66 -3.86
C LEU A 288 22.03 -20.18 -4.31
N PRO A 289 22.70 -19.58 -5.29
CA PRO A 289 24.09 -19.88 -5.52
C PRO A 289 24.82 -19.72 -4.19
N PRO A 290 25.77 -20.61 -3.86
CA PRO A 290 26.51 -20.50 -2.63
C PRO A 290 27.16 -19.11 -2.55
N PRO A 291 27.23 -18.51 -1.35
CA PRO A 291 27.91 -17.23 -1.20
C PRO A 291 29.31 -17.32 -1.78
N PRO A 292 29.81 -16.27 -2.42
CA PRO A 292 31.15 -16.29 -2.99
C PRO A 292 32.14 -16.66 -1.89
N ARG A 293 32.93 -17.69 -2.14
CA ARG A 293 34.01 -18.09 -1.21
C ARG A 293 34.93 -16.88 -1.05
N ARG A 294 35.19 -16.52 0.20
CA ARG A 294 36.18 -15.49 0.56
C ARG A 294 37.57 -15.95 0.20
#